data_dfdaf94e34b01ac6bc3988f197e2f735
#
_entry.id   dfdaf94e34b01ac6bc3988f197e2f735
#
_cell.length_a   1.000
_cell.length_b   1.000
_cell.length_c   1.000
_cell.angle_alpha   90.00
_cell.angle_beta   90.00
_cell.angle_gamma   90.00
#
_symmetry.space_group_name_H-M   'P 1'
#
loop_
_entity.id
_entity.type
_entity.pdbx_description
1 polymer ?
#
loop_
_entity_poly.entity_id
_entity_poly.type
_entity_poly.pdbx_seq_one_letter_code
_entity_poly.pdbx_strand_id
1 'polypeptide(L)'
;MNGMDKIIRRMESDAQAERDAIAAAAEQKAASIRHDYQATADSMQQDALIRRKAQNAERLEHLKGSSQMACRQRVLAAKQEIIDEAFSQAAQALTRLPKEQYIPLLAA
;
A
#
# COMPACT_ATOMS: atom_id res chain seq x y z
N MET A 1 16.23 -70.42 28.33
CA MET A 1 15.39 -69.26 28.70
C MET A 1 14.23 -69.72 29.53
N ASN A 2 14.07 -69.19 30.70
CA ASN A 2 12.93 -69.56 31.54
C ASN A 2 11.70 -68.72 31.13
N GLY A 3 10.52 -69.03 31.68
CA GLY A 3 9.28 -68.34 31.33
C GLY A 3 9.26 -66.86 31.72
N MET A 4 10.02 -66.51 32.74
CA MET A 4 10.15 -65.11 33.18
C MET A 4 10.87 -64.22 32.19
N ASP A 5 11.91 -64.72 31.54
CA ASP A 5 12.66 -63.98 30.50
C ASP A 5 11.79 -63.71 29.32
N LYS A 6 10.95 -64.68 28.92
CA LYS A 6 9.99 -64.50 27.81
C LYS A 6 8.95 -63.43 28.11
N ILE A 7 8.45 -63.41 29.36
CA ILE A 7 7.48 -62.39 29.79
C ILE A 7 8.08 -61.01 29.82
N ILE A 8 9.31 -60.87 30.32
CA ILE A 8 10.03 -59.61 30.36
C ILE A 8 10.27 -59.08 28.93
N ARG A 9 10.73 -59.92 28.01
CA ARG A 9 10.95 -59.59 26.61
C ARG A 9 9.67 -59.16 25.90
N ARG A 10 8.56 -59.82 26.20
CA ARG A 10 7.27 -59.46 25.64
C ARG A 10 6.78 -58.13 26.17
N MET A 11 6.95 -57.87 27.43
CA MET A 11 6.62 -56.59 28.05
C MET A 11 7.47 -55.46 27.48
N GLU A 12 8.77 -55.68 27.27
CA GLU A 12 9.66 -54.72 26.61
C GLU A 12 9.27 -54.44 25.19
N SER A 13 8.95 -55.51 24.44
CA SER A 13 8.50 -55.38 23.04
C SER A 13 7.18 -54.65 22.92
N ASP A 14 6.22 -54.95 23.77
CA ASP A 14 4.92 -54.26 23.81
C ASP A 14 5.07 -52.82 24.23
N ALA A 15 5.92 -52.55 25.20
CA ALA A 15 6.22 -51.17 25.62
C ALA A 15 6.90 -50.35 24.52
N GLN A 16 7.82 -50.98 23.75
CA GLN A 16 8.49 -50.33 22.65
C GLN A 16 7.51 -50.07 21.49
N ALA A 17 6.64 -51.03 21.17
CA ALA A 17 5.60 -50.85 20.17
C ALA A 17 4.63 -49.71 20.50
N GLU A 18 4.23 -49.63 21.77
CA GLU A 18 3.36 -48.57 22.27
C GLU A 18 4.05 -47.20 22.24
N ARG A 19 5.33 -47.15 22.59
CA ARG A 19 6.16 -45.94 22.46
C ARG A 19 6.24 -45.47 21.03
N ASP A 20 6.51 -46.36 20.12
CA ASP A 20 6.62 -46.08 18.69
C ASP A 20 5.28 -45.59 18.12
N ALA A 21 4.17 -46.20 18.55
CA ALA A 21 2.84 -45.79 18.15
C ALA A 21 2.50 -44.37 18.66
N ILE A 22 2.85 -44.04 19.90
CA ILE A 22 2.66 -42.72 20.47
C ILE A 22 3.51 -41.70 19.74
N ALA A 23 4.78 -42.01 19.47
CA ALA A 23 5.67 -41.12 18.73
C ALA A 23 5.17 -40.86 17.31
N ALA A 24 4.70 -41.90 16.63
CA ALA A 24 4.13 -41.78 15.26
C ALA A 24 2.86 -40.92 15.26
N ALA A 25 1.98 -41.15 16.22
CA ALA A 25 0.76 -40.36 16.36
C ALA A 25 1.07 -38.89 16.67
N ALA A 26 2.05 -38.62 17.53
CA ALA A 26 2.49 -37.26 17.86
C ALA A 26 3.10 -36.57 16.65
N GLU A 27 3.90 -37.28 15.84
CA GLU A 27 4.50 -36.77 14.63
C GLU A 27 3.44 -36.40 13.57
N GLN A 28 2.45 -37.30 13.39
CA GLN A 28 1.33 -37.01 12.49
C GLN A 28 0.54 -35.77 12.93
N LYS A 29 0.27 -35.68 14.22
CA LYS A 29 -0.45 -34.53 14.77
C LYS A 29 0.33 -33.22 14.60
N ALA A 30 1.62 -33.26 14.84
CA ALA A 30 2.51 -32.14 14.63
C ALA A 30 2.57 -31.71 13.17
N ALA A 31 2.66 -32.69 12.25
CA ALA A 31 2.66 -32.42 10.82
C ALA A 31 1.33 -31.80 10.36
N SER A 32 0.22 -32.32 10.87
CA SER A 32 -1.11 -31.77 10.57
C SER A 32 -1.25 -30.32 11.06
N ILE A 33 -0.79 -30.03 12.27
CA ILE A 33 -0.81 -28.67 12.85
C ILE A 33 0.06 -27.74 11.99
N ARG A 34 1.26 -28.15 11.63
CA ARG A 34 2.15 -27.36 10.77
C ARG A 34 1.53 -27.07 9.42
N HIS A 35 0.90 -28.08 8.82
CA HIS A 35 0.21 -27.94 7.54
C HIS A 35 -0.92 -26.90 7.63
N ASP A 36 -1.75 -26.99 8.66
CA ASP A 36 -2.87 -26.08 8.84
C ASP A 36 -2.40 -24.63 9.06
N TYR A 37 -1.38 -24.45 9.90
CA TYR A 37 -0.80 -23.13 10.12
C TYR A 37 -0.13 -22.57 8.88
N GLN A 38 0.54 -23.41 8.11
CA GLN A 38 1.16 -22.99 6.86
C GLN A 38 0.10 -22.53 5.84
N ALA A 39 -1.00 -23.29 5.73
CA ALA A 39 -2.11 -22.91 4.86
C ALA A 39 -2.74 -21.58 5.30
N THR A 40 -2.90 -21.39 6.61
CA THR A 40 -3.41 -20.13 7.17
C THR A 40 -2.45 -18.96 6.88
N ALA A 41 -1.16 -19.17 7.07
CA ALA A 41 -0.15 -18.14 6.80
C ALA A 41 -0.13 -17.75 5.32
N ASP A 42 -0.21 -18.74 4.42
CA ASP A 42 -0.25 -18.48 2.97
C ASP A 42 -1.50 -17.70 2.58
N SER A 43 -2.64 -18.06 3.15
CA SER A 43 -3.91 -17.33 2.94
C SER A 43 -3.82 -15.89 3.43
N MET A 44 -3.27 -15.67 4.62
CA MET A 44 -3.06 -14.32 5.17
C MET A 44 -2.12 -13.49 4.32
N GLN A 45 -1.08 -14.11 3.78
CA GLN A 45 -0.12 -13.44 2.91
C GLN A 45 -0.77 -13.02 1.59
N GLN A 46 -1.57 -13.89 0.99
CA GLN A 46 -2.32 -13.56 -0.23
C GLN A 46 -3.32 -12.44 0.00
N ASP A 47 -4.07 -12.49 1.10
CA ASP A 47 -5.02 -11.43 1.46
C ASP A 47 -4.31 -10.10 1.71
N ALA A 48 -3.16 -10.13 2.35
CA ALA A 48 -2.34 -8.94 2.57
C ALA A 48 -1.84 -8.34 1.25
N LEU A 49 -1.43 -9.17 0.30
CA LEU A 49 -1.01 -8.73 -1.04
C LEU A 49 -2.15 -8.08 -1.82
N ILE A 50 -3.33 -8.68 -1.78
CA ILE A 50 -4.53 -8.15 -2.45
C ILE A 50 -4.89 -6.78 -1.85
N ARG A 51 -4.91 -6.66 -0.54
CA ARG A 51 -5.19 -5.39 0.15
C ARG A 51 -4.14 -4.33 -0.17
N ARG A 52 -2.87 -4.72 -0.22
CA ARG A 52 -1.78 -3.80 -0.56
C ARG A 52 -1.91 -3.27 -1.97
N LYS A 53 -2.24 -4.14 -2.93
CA LYS A 53 -2.47 -3.74 -4.33
C LYS A 53 -3.62 -2.76 -4.45
N ALA A 54 -4.73 -3.04 -3.77
CA ALA A 54 -5.88 -2.14 -3.75
C ALA A 54 -5.55 -0.78 -3.14
N GLN A 55 -4.85 -0.76 -2.01
CA GLN A 55 -4.40 0.47 -1.36
C GLN A 55 -3.43 1.27 -2.23
N ASN A 56 -2.50 0.59 -2.91
CA ASN A 56 -1.56 1.23 -3.81
C ASN A 56 -2.25 1.84 -5.02
N ALA A 57 -3.23 1.15 -5.59
CA ALA A 57 -4.03 1.67 -6.69
C ALA A 57 -4.80 2.93 -6.28
N GLU A 58 -5.42 2.90 -5.12
CA GLU A 58 -6.12 4.05 -4.54
C GLU A 58 -5.17 5.22 -4.28
N ARG A 59 -4.02 4.95 -3.71
CA ARG A 59 -2.99 5.96 -3.44
C ARG A 59 -2.48 6.60 -4.74
N LEU A 60 -2.29 5.79 -5.79
CA LEU A 60 -1.89 6.29 -7.11
C LEU A 60 -2.94 7.21 -7.71
N GLU A 61 -4.22 6.85 -7.61
CA GLU A 61 -5.32 7.70 -8.08
C GLU A 61 -5.38 9.03 -7.32
N HIS A 62 -5.19 8.99 -6.01
CA HIS A 62 -5.11 10.22 -5.19
C HIS A 62 -3.93 11.10 -5.59
N LEU A 63 -2.76 10.52 -5.78
CA LEU A 63 -1.56 11.24 -6.21
C LEU A 63 -1.76 11.87 -7.59
N LYS A 64 -2.36 11.12 -8.50
CA LYS A 64 -2.66 11.58 -9.85
C LYS A 64 -3.62 12.78 -9.82
N GLY A 65 -4.69 12.67 -9.03
CA GLY A 65 -5.65 13.75 -8.83
C GLY A 65 -5.01 15.00 -8.21
N SER A 66 -4.22 14.84 -7.16
CA SER A 66 -3.49 15.92 -6.50
C SER A 66 -2.51 16.60 -7.45
N SER A 67 -1.77 15.82 -8.23
CA SER A 67 -0.80 16.34 -9.20
C SER A 67 -1.48 17.14 -10.31
N GLN A 68 -2.60 16.64 -10.82
CA GLN A 68 -3.38 17.34 -11.83
C GLN A 68 -3.93 18.66 -11.28
N MET A 69 -4.42 18.65 -10.04
CA MET A 69 -4.90 19.85 -9.39
C MET A 69 -3.78 20.87 -9.17
N ALA A 70 -2.61 20.43 -8.72
CA ALA A 70 -1.43 21.27 -8.56
C ALA A 70 -0.99 21.91 -9.88
N CYS A 71 -1.00 21.13 -10.98
CA CYS A 71 -0.69 21.63 -12.30
C CYS A 71 -1.69 22.69 -12.75
N ARG A 72 -2.99 22.47 -12.56
CA ARG A 72 -4.03 23.45 -12.89
C ARG A 72 -3.86 24.74 -12.11
N GLN A 73 -3.54 24.64 -10.81
CA GLN A 73 -3.28 25.82 -10.00
C GLN A 73 -2.08 26.60 -10.48
N ARG A 74 -0.99 25.93 -10.87
CA ARG A 74 0.19 26.60 -11.47
C ARG A 74 -0.13 27.29 -12.77
N VAL A 75 -0.91 26.67 -13.64
CA VAL A 75 -1.34 27.27 -14.90
C VAL A 75 -2.20 28.50 -14.64
N LEU A 76 -3.15 28.38 -13.69
CA LEU A 76 -3.98 29.53 -13.31
C LEU A 76 -3.17 30.68 -12.72
N ALA A 77 -2.21 30.37 -11.86
CA ALA A 77 -1.32 31.38 -11.28
C ALA A 77 -0.49 32.08 -12.36
N ALA A 78 0.05 31.35 -13.33
CA ALA A 78 0.79 31.91 -14.43
C ALA A 78 -0.09 32.80 -15.31
N LYS A 79 -1.31 32.38 -15.59
CA LYS A 79 -2.28 33.18 -16.34
C LYS A 79 -2.62 34.47 -15.60
N GLN A 80 -2.79 34.39 -14.28
CA GLN A 80 -3.07 35.56 -13.44
C GLN A 80 -1.90 36.54 -13.44
N GLU A 81 -0.66 36.05 -13.36
CA GLU A 81 0.53 36.89 -13.48
C GLU A 81 0.58 37.62 -14.82
N ILE A 82 0.27 36.95 -15.91
CA ILE A 82 0.23 37.56 -17.26
C ILE A 82 -0.82 38.66 -17.32
N ILE A 83 -2.01 38.40 -16.77
CA ILE A 83 -3.09 39.40 -16.71
C ILE A 83 -2.67 40.61 -15.87
N ASP A 84 -2.10 40.38 -14.70
CA ASP A 84 -1.64 41.44 -13.80
C ASP A 84 -0.53 42.28 -14.47
N GLU A 85 0.39 41.62 -15.17
CA GLU A 85 1.43 42.32 -15.94
C GLU A 85 0.84 43.16 -17.06
N ALA A 86 -0.13 42.63 -17.78
CA ALA A 86 -0.81 43.36 -18.86
C ALA A 86 -1.52 44.63 -18.32
N PHE A 87 -2.23 44.50 -17.21
CA PHE A 87 -2.88 45.64 -16.55
C PHE A 87 -1.87 46.68 -16.04
N SER A 88 -0.77 46.21 -15.46
CA SER A 88 0.31 47.07 -14.98
C SER A 88 0.94 47.86 -16.12
N GLN A 89 1.24 47.19 -17.25
CA GLN A 89 1.78 47.83 -18.45
C GLN A 89 0.80 48.82 -19.06
N ALA A 90 -0.48 48.47 -19.11
CA ALA A 90 -1.51 49.39 -19.60
C ALA A 90 -1.64 50.65 -18.73
N ALA A 91 -1.60 50.50 -17.41
CA ALA A 91 -1.61 51.61 -16.48
C ALA A 91 -0.39 52.51 -16.65
N GLN A 92 0.81 51.92 -16.81
CA GLN A 92 2.03 52.68 -17.08
C GLN A 92 1.96 53.42 -18.42
N ALA A 93 1.44 52.78 -19.45
CA ALA A 93 1.27 53.40 -20.74
C ALA A 93 0.32 54.61 -20.69
N LEU A 94 -0.77 54.47 -19.96
CA LEU A 94 -1.71 55.57 -19.74
C LEU A 94 -1.08 56.77 -19.02
N THR A 95 -0.27 56.51 -18.00
CA THR A 95 0.42 57.58 -17.23
C THR A 95 1.52 58.27 -18.07
N ARG A 96 2.06 57.62 -19.06
CA ARG A 96 3.10 58.18 -19.98
C ARG A 96 2.52 58.90 -21.17
N LEU A 97 1.21 58.82 -21.39
CA LEU A 97 0.58 59.51 -22.49
C LEU A 97 0.69 61.03 -22.35
N PRO A 98 0.95 61.80 -23.43
CA PRO A 98 0.87 63.25 -23.41
C PRO A 98 -0.53 63.70 -22.99
N LYS A 99 -0.60 64.86 -22.33
CA LYS A 99 -1.87 65.44 -21.88
C LYS A 99 -2.92 65.52 -22.99
N GLU A 100 -2.50 65.84 -24.18
CA GLU A 100 -3.36 65.98 -25.37
C GLU A 100 -4.03 64.66 -25.78
N GLN A 101 -3.41 63.51 -25.55
CA GLN A 101 -3.97 62.18 -25.81
C GLN A 101 -4.71 61.60 -24.61
N TYR A 102 -4.32 61.96 -23.40
CA TYR A 102 -4.90 61.47 -22.16
C TYR A 102 -6.30 62.01 -21.91
N ILE A 103 -6.49 63.32 -22.12
CA ILE A 103 -7.78 64.02 -21.88
C ILE A 103 -8.91 63.46 -22.76
N PRO A 104 -8.75 63.27 -24.09
CA PRO A 104 -9.80 62.65 -24.91
C PRO A 104 -10.18 61.22 -24.52
N LEU A 105 -9.24 60.43 -24.02
CA LEU A 105 -9.50 59.06 -23.51
C LEU A 105 -10.37 59.08 -22.28
N LEU A 106 -10.16 60.01 -21.35
CA LEU A 106 -10.98 60.14 -20.15
C LEU A 106 -12.36 60.72 -20.44
N ALA A 107 -12.48 61.54 -21.48
CA ALA A 107 -13.71 62.18 -21.88
C ALA A 107 -14.64 61.25 -22.72
N ALA A 108 -14.13 60.11 -23.15
CA ALA A 108 -14.90 59.15 -23.92
C ALA A 108 -15.71 58.14 -22.96
#